data_d872ea38f30234560a3a613ec2130a66
#
_entry.id   d872ea38f30234560a3a613ec2130a66
#
_cell.length_a   1.000
_cell.length_b   1.000
_cell.length_c   1.000
_cell.angle_alpha   90.00
_cell.angle_beta   90.00
_cell.angle_gamma   90.00
#
_symmetry.space_group_name_H-M   'P 1'
#
loop_
_entity.id
_entity.type
_entity.pdbx_description
1 polymer ?
#
loop_
_entity_poly.entity_id
_entity_poly.type
_entity_poly.pdbx_seq_one_letter_code
_entity_poly.pdbx_strand_id
1 'polypeptide(L)'
;MLLIPAIDLKDGHCVRLRQGRMDDSTVFSSDPVQMAGRWVNKGARRLHIVDLNGAFVGSMVNAEIVTAITSAYPAVVVQIGGGIRDMQSVQFYIDAGVNYVIIGTQAVKEPEFVREACLAYPGQIIVGVDAINGKVATDGWTDVSALNAIELAQKFAGFGVAAIIYTDI
;
A
#
# COMPACT_ATOMS: atom_id res chain seq x y z
N MET A 1 18.35 10.02 4.14
CA MET A 1 17.09 9.83 3.41
C MET A 1 17.06 8.41 2.85
N LEU A 2 15.94 7.69 2.98
CA LEU A 2 15.74 6.37 2.38
C LEU A 2 14.92 6.52 1.10
N LEU A 3 15.44 6.05 -0.03
CA LEU A 3 14.68 5.96 -1.27
C LEU A 3 13.94 4.62 -1.30
N ILE A 4 12.64 4.65 -1.57
CA ILE A 4 11.76 3.49 -1.61
C ILE A 4 11.14 3.43 -3.01
N PRO A 5 11.67 2.59 -3.93
CA PRO A 5 11.07 2.41 -5.23
C PRO A 5 9.65 1.85 -5.12
N ALA A 6 8.74 2.36 -5.96
CA ALA A 6 7.37 1.91 -6.04
C ALA A 6 7.16 0.97 -7.23
N ILE A 7 6.32 -0.04 -7.03
CA ILE A 7 5.84 -0.99 -8.04
C ILE A 7 4.32 -1.01 -7.96
N ASP A 8 3.66 -0.43 -8.95
CA ASP A 8 2.21 -0.47 -9.08
C ASP A 8 1.82 -1.70 -9.89
N LEU A 9 0.96 -2.53 -9.32
CA LEU A 9 0.46 -3.77 -9.92
C LEU A 9 -0.95 -3.58 -10.45
N LYS A 10 -1.15 -3.88 -11.72
CA LYS A 10 -2.46 -3.93 -12.38
C LYS A 10 -2.50 -5.09 -13.35
N ASP A 11 -3.51 -5.95 -13.22
CA ASP A 11 -3.73 -7.10 -14.09
C ASP A 11 -2.48 -7.97 -14.25
N GLY A 12 -1.73 -8.16 -13.17
CA GLY A 12 -0.50 -8.97 -13.16
C GLY A 12 0.75 -8.25 -13.69
N HIS A 13 0.67 -7.00 -14.08
CA HIS A 13 1.78 -6.24 -14.69
C HIS A 13 2.22 -5.07 -13.81
N CYS A 14 3.48 -4.65 -14.00
CA CYS A 14 3.97 -3.38 -13.46
C CYS A 14 3.51 -2.24 -14.36
N VAL A 15 2.76 -1.30 -13.80
CA VAL A 15 2.19 -0.19 -14.56
C VAL A 15 2.52 1.16 -13.93
N ARG A 16 2.21 2.21 -14.65
CA ARG A 16 2.09 3.57 -14.15
C ARG A 16 0.78 4.15 -14.63
N LEU A 17 -0.02 4.65 -13.70
CA LEU A 17 -1.24 5.38 -14.02
C LEU A 17 -0.91 6.84 -14.33
N ARG A 18 -1.57 7.41 -15.30
CA ARG A 18 -1.54 8.85 -15.53
C ARG A 18 -2.58 9.52 -14.65
N GLN A 19 -2.12 10.33 -13.69
CA GLN A 19 -2.99 11.01 -12.72
C GLN A 19 -3.98 10.07 -12.00
N GLY A 20 -3.53 8.84 -11.67
CA GLY A 20 -4.36 7.86 -10.95
C GLY A 20 -5.47 7.19 -11.77
N ARG A 21 -5.58 7.46 -13.10
CA ARG A 21 -6.66 6.90 -13.93
C ARG A 21 -6.37 5.47 -14.34
N MET A 22 -7.26 4.57 -13.98
CA MET A 22 -7.13 3.14 -14.29
C MET A 22 -7.21 2.82 -15.79
N ASP A 23 -7.93 3.64 -16.57
CA ASP A 23 -8.08 3.53 -18.02
C ASP A 23 -6.89 4.11 -18.80
N ASP A 24 -6.01 4.86 -18.14
CA ASP A 24 -4.83 5.48 -18.75
C ASP A 24 -3.56 4.98 -18.04
N SER A 25 -3.19 3.75 -18.35
CA SER A 25 -2.03 3.08 -17.77
C SER A 25 -0.97 2.72 -18.81
N THR A 26 0.31 2.87 -18.44
CA THR A 26 1.44 2.40 -19.24
C THR A 26 2.04 1.17 -18.57
N VAL A 27 2.17 0.06 -19.31
CA VAL A 27 2.84 -1.16 -18.83
C VAL A 27 4.34 -1.00 -19.00
N PHE A 28 5.09 -1.12 -17.89
CA PHE A 28 6.56 -1.07 -17.87
C PHE A 28 7.20 -2.45 -17.86
N SER A 29 6.52 -3.44 -17.31
CA SER A 29 6.99 -4.82 -17.26
C SER A 29 5.81 -5.78 -17.11
N SER A 30 5.90 -6.89 -17.81
CA SER A 30 5.00 -8.04 -17.62
C SER A 30 5.51 -9.02 -16.56
N ASP A 31 6.68 -8.77 -15.98
CA ASP A 31 7.29 -9.59 -14.93
C ASP A 31 7.61 -8.73 -13.70
N PRO A 32 6.69 -8.64 -12.73
CA PRO A 32 6.88 -7.87 -11.50
C PRO A 32 8.01 -8.39 -10.62
N VAL A 33 8.28 -9.70 -10.61
CA VAL A 33 9.39 -10.28 -9.81
C VAL A 33 10.73 -9.83 -10.39
N GLN A 34 10.88 -9.84 -11.71
CA GLN A 34 12.06 -9.32 -12.37
C GLN A 34 12.22 -7.80 -12.12
N MET A 35 11.10 -7.05 -12.14
CA MET A 35 11.14 -5.60 -11.86
C MET A 35 11.61 -5.35 -10.43
N ALA A 36 11.13 -6.09 -9.44
CA ALA A 36 11.62 -6.01 -8.06
C ALA A 36 13.13 -6.28 -8.01
N GLY A 37 13.61 -7.33 -8.70
CA GLY A 37 15.04 -7.65 -8.80
C GLY A 37 15.88 -6.53 -9.40
N ARG A 38 15.36 -5.80 -10.37
CA ARG A 38 16.08 -4.61 -10.93
C ARG A 38 16.30 -3.53 -9.88
N TRP A 39 15.31 -3.27 -9.03
CA TRP A 39 15.45 -2.31 -7.94
C TRP A 39 16.40 -2.80 -6.86
N VAL A 40 16.29 -4.08 -6.47
CA VAL A 40 17.20 -4.72 -5.50
C VAL A 40 18.66 -4.63 -5.97
N ASN A 41 18.92 -4.95 -7.23
CA ASN A 41 20.27 -4.89 -7.82
C ASN A 41 20.82 -3.45 -7.89
N LYS A 42 19.95 -2.44 -7.89
CA LYS A 42 20.31 -1.02 -7.78
C LYS A 42 20.48 -0.54 -6.34
N GLY A 43 20.39 -1.44 -5.35
CA GLY A 43 20.60 -1.15 -3.94
C GLY A 43 19.36 -0.74 -3.16
N ALA A 44 18.16 -1.00 -3.69
CA ALA A 44 16.93 -0.80 -2.93
C ALA A 44 16.91 -1.71 -1.69
N ARG A 45 16.67 -1.10 -0.54
CA ARG A 45 16.53 -1.82 0.76
C ARG A 45 15.08 -2.02 1.15
N ARG A 46 14.18 -1.27 0.52
CA ARG A 46 12.74 -1.31 0.76
C ARG A 46 12.01 -1.12 -0.57
N LEU A 47 10.93 -1.87 -0.78
CA LEU A 47 10.04 -1.74 -1.92
C LEU A 47 8.65 -1.35 -1.43
N HIS A 48 8.02 -0.42 -2.15
CA HIS A 48 6.62 -0.05 -1.97
C HIS A 48 5.81 -0.69 -3.11
N ILE A 49 4.88 -1.56 -2.76
CA ILE A 49 4.02 -2.24 -3.74
C ILE A 49 2.60 -1.74 -3.56
N VAL A 50 1.91 -1.49 -4.66
CA VAL A 50 0.49 -1.13 -4.66
C VAL A 50 -0.28 -2.11 -5.53
N ASP A 51 -1.25 -2.80 -4.95
CA ASP A 51 -2.27 -3.56 -5.69
C ASP A 51 -3.37 -2.60 -6.16
N LEU A 52 -3.22 -2.06 -7.38
CA LEU A 52 -4.17 -1.11 -7.94
C LEU A 52 -5.55 -1.74 -8.17
N ASN A 53 -5.61 -2.99 -8.65
CA ASN A 53 -6.89 -3.69 -8.76
C ASN A 53 -7.55 -3.82 -7.39
N GLY A 54 -6.77 -4.22 -6.38
CA GLY A 54 -7.25 -4.36 -5.02
C GLY A 54 -7.77 -3.06 -4.42
N ALA A 55 -7.12 -1.94 -4.70
CA ALA A 55 -7.55 -0.62 -4.23
C ALA A 55 -8.97 -0.28 -4.70
N PHE A 56 -9.33 -0.64 -5.94
CA PHE A 56 -10.66 -0.41 -6.51
C PHE A 56 -11.69 -1.46 -6.08
N VAL A 57 -11.30 -2.74 -6.11
CA VAL A 57 -12.23 -3.86 -5.81
C VAL A 57 -12.43 -4.02 -4.30
N GLY A 58 -11.43 -3.64 -3.49
CA GLY A 58 -11.46 -3.78 -2.03
C GLY A 58 -11.09 -5.16 -1.53
N SER A 59 -10.31 -5.90 -2.31
CA SER A 59 -9.79 -7.22 -1.95
C SER A 59 -8.41 -7.42 -2.56
N MET A 60 -7.68 -8.43 -2.11
CA MET A 60 -6.35 -8.77 -2.64
C MET A 60 -6.47 -9.40 -4.03
N VAL A 61 -6.05 -8.70 -5.08
CA VAL A 61 -6.10 -9.22 -6.47
C VAL A 61 -4.75 -9.75 -6.92
N ASN A 62 -3.67 -9.03 -6.63
CA ASN A 62 -2.31 -9.39 -7.05
C ASN A 62 -1.49 -10.05 -5.92
N ALA A 63 -2.14 -10.70 -4.95
CA ALA A 63 -1.50 -11.24 -3.75
C ALA A 63 -0.43 -12.31 -4.05
N GLU A 64 -0.65 -13.17 -5.06
CA GLU A 64 0.31 -14.19 -5.48
C GLU A 64 1.62 -13.57 -5.99
N ILE A 65 1.54 -12.44 -6.70
CA ILE A 65 2.71 -11.71 -7.18
C ILE A 65 3.50 -11.13 -6.01
N VAL A 66 2.82 -10.56 -5.02
CA VAL A 66 3.47 -10.03 -3.82
C VAL A 66 4.20 -11.14 -3.08
N THR A 67 3.55 -12.31 -2.91
CA THR A 67 4.16 -13.50 -2.30
C THR A 67 5.39 -13.98 -3.09
N ALA A 68 5.33 -13.96 -4.42
CA ALA A 68 6.47 -14.31 -5.26
C ALA A 68 7.65 -13.34 -5.09
N ILE A 69 7.38 -12.03 -4.96
CA ILE A 69 8.41 -11.01 -4.75
C ILE A 69 9.08 -11.20 -3.37
N THR A 70 8.30 -11.38 -2.29
CA THR A 70 8.86 -11.58 -0.94
C THR A 70 9.68 -12.86 -0.85
N SER A 71 9.23 -13.93 -1.52
CA SER A 71 9.95 -15.21 -1.58
C SER A 71 11.26 -15.11 -2.37
N ALA A 72 11.25 -14.36 -3.49
CA ALA A 72 12.45 -14.19 -4.32
C ALA A 72 13.50 -13.28 -3.66
N TYR A 73 13.08 -12.31 -2.85
CA TYR A 73 13.95 -11.29 -2.24
C TYR A 73 13.72 -11.16 -0.73
N PRO A 74 13.96 -12.23 0.07
CA PRO A 74 13.59 -12.25 1.50
C PRO A 74 14.38 -11.25 2.38
N ALA A 75 15.51 -10.74 1.89
CA ALA A 75 16.30 -9.74 2.60
C ALA A 75 15.82 -8.29 2.38
N VAL A 76 14.88 -8.07 1.46
CA VAL A 76 14.37 -6.74 1.14
C VAL A 76 13.09 -6.49 1.92
N VAL A 77 13.01 -5.33 2.57
CA VAL A 77 11.80 -4.89 3.25
C VAL A 77 10.71 -4.59 2.23
N VAL A 78 9.54 -5.18 2.37
CA VAL A 78 8.39 -4.95 1.49
C VAL A 78 7.26 -4.30 2.28
N GLN A 79 6.68 -3.24 1.72
CA GLN A 79 5.42 -2.65 2.17
C GLN A 79 4.38 -2.74 1.05
N ILE A 80 3.15 -3.13 1.41
CA ILE A 80 2.03 -3.35 0.47
C ILE A 80 0.83 -2.49 0.83
N GLY A 81 0.22 -1.87 -0.17
CA GLY A 81 -1.08 -1.20 -0.08
C GLY A 81 -2.00 -1.61 -1.21
N GLY A 82 -3.28 -1.30 -1.06
CA GLY A 82 -4.33 -1.62 -2.03
C GLY A 82 -5.19 -2.83 -1.63
N GLY A 83 -6.48 -2.58 -1.43
CA GLY A 83 -7.47 -3.63 -1.15
C GLY A 83 -7.49 -4.21 0.26
N ILE A 84 -6.74 -3.66 1.20
CA ILE A 84 -6.65 -4.18 2.57
C ILE A 84 -7.79 -3.60 3.40
N ARG A 85 -8.80 -4.42 3.68
CA ARG A 85 -10.03 -4.00 4.35
C ARG A 85 -10.44 -4.86 5.57
N ASP A 86 -9.71 -5.94 5.85
CA ASP A 86 -9.98 -6.86 6.96
C ASP A 86 -8.70 -7.45 7.55
N MET A 87 -8.82 -8.05 8.73
CA MET A 87 -7.69 -8.68 9.43
C MET A 87 -7.16 -9.90 8.70
N GLN A 88 -7.97 -10.59 7.90
CA GLN A 88 -7.54 -11.74 7.11
C GLN A 88 -6.54 -11.31 6.04
N SER A 89 -6.79 -10.19 5.37
CA SER A 89 -5.86 -9.60 4.38
C SER A 89 -4.56 -9.16 5.04
N VAL A 90 -4.62 -8.54 6.23
CA VAL A 90 -3.43 -8.15 6.99
C VAL A 90 -2.60 -9.38 7.33
N GLN A 91 -3.22 -10.40 7.93
CA GLN A 91 -2.54 -11.64 8.30
C GLN A 91 -1.90 -12.32 7.09
N PHE A 92 -2.65 -12.44 5.99
CA PHE A 92 -2.14 -13.06 4.76
C PHE A 92 -0.82 -12.42 4.30
N TYR A 93 -0.76 -11.09 4.22
CA TYR A 93 0.45 -10.43 3.75
C TYR A 93 1.62 -10.54 4.74
N ILE A 94 1.35 -10.48 6.04
CA ILE A 94 2.40 -10.69 7.06
C ILE A 94 2.96 -12.11 6.96
N ASP A 95 2.10 -13.13 6.84
CA ASP A 95 2.49 -14.54 6.68
C ASP A 95 3.24 -14.78 5.36
N ALA A 96 2.92 -14.02 4.32
CA ALA A 96 3.63 -14.02 3.04
C ALA A 96 5.00 -13.31 3.07
N GLY A 97 5.45 -12.81 4.22
CA GLY A 97 6.76 -12.17 4.39
C GLY A 97 6.79 -10.67 4.10
N VAL A 98 5.62 -10.02 3.98
CA VAL A 98 5.54 -8.55 3.91
C VAL A 98 5.87 -7.96 5.28
N ASN A 99 6.69 -6.91 5.32
CA ASN A 99 7.10 -6.29 6.57
C ASN A 99 6.12 -5.23 7.07
N TYR A 100 5.46 -4.54 6.15
CA TYR A 100 4.50 -3.50 6.50
C TYR A 100 3.26 -3.58 5.62
N VAL A 101 2.11 -3.49 6.25
CA VAL A 101 0.79 -3.44 5.59
C VAL A 101 0.25 -2.01 5.69
N ILE A 102 -0.16 -1.46 4.54
CA ILE A 102 -0.64 -0.07 4.42
C ILE A 102 -2.17 -0.08 4.33
N ILE A 103 -2.81 0.51 5.31
CA ILE A 103 -4.27 0.65 5.37
C ILE A 103 -4.61 2.08 4.93
N GLY A 104 -5.31 2.23 3.81
CA GLY A 104 -5.76 3.52 3.26
C GLY A 104 -7.25 3.78 3.54
N THR A 105 -8.09 3.52 2.56
CA THR A 105 -9.54 3.75 2.62
C THR A 105 -10.20 3.26 3.92
N GLN A 106 -9.83 2.08 4.39
CA GLN A 106 -10.40 1.50 5.60
C GLN A 106 -10.03 2.28 6.87
N ALA A 107 -8.87 2.94 6.88
CA ALA A 107 -8.49 3.81 8.00
C ALA A 107 -9.46 5.00 8.17
N VAL A 108 -10.03 5.48 7.06
CA VAL A 108 -11.04 6.55 7.07
C VAL A 108 -12.41 6.02 7.48
N LYS A 109 -12.82 4.89 6.88
CA LYS A 109 -14.16 4.31 7.08
C LYS A 109 -14.33 3.67 8.45
N GLU A 110 -13.29 2.97 8.93
CA GLU A 110 -13.32 2.19 10.17
C GLU A 110 -12.01 2.33 10.95
N PRO A 111 -11.77 3.46 11.63
CA PRO A 111 -10.50 3.70 12.34
C PRO A 111 -10.14 2.64 13.38
N GLU A 112 -11.14 2.02 14.02
CA GLU A 112 -10.90 0.97 15.02
C GLU A 112 -10.24 -0.27 14.42
N PHE A 113 -10.46 -0.55 13.14
CA PHE A 113 -9.74 -1.59 12.41
C PHE A 113 -8.22 -1.37 12.43
N VAL A 114 -7.77 -0.10 12.28
CA VAL A 114 -6.34 0.25 12.37
C VAL A 114 -5.80 -0.06 13.77
N ARG A 115 -6.58 0.25 14.82
CA ARG A 115 -6.19 -0.04 16.20
C ARG A 115 -6.05 -1.55 16.42
N GLU A 116 -7.03 -2.33 15.98
CA GLU A 116 -7.01 -3.80 16.05
C GLU A 116 -5.79 -4.37 15.32
N ALA A 117 -5.52 -3.91 14.10
CA ALA A 117 -4.37 -4.33 13.33
C ALA A 117 -3.03 -3.99 14.04
N CYS A 118 -2.91 -2.79 14.62
CA CYS A 118 -1.73 -2.40 15.37
C CYS A 118 -1.51 -3.25 16.63
N LEU A 119 -2.58 -3.66 17.31
CA LEU A 119 -2.49 -4.54 18.48
C LEU A 119 -2.07 -5.97 18.09
N ALA A 120 -2.60 -6.48 16.98
CA ALA A 120 -2.28 -7.82 16.49
C ALA A 120 -0.87 -7.89 15.86
N TYR A 121 -0.44 -6.82 15.17
CA TYR A 121 0.82 -6.76 14.43
C TYR A 121 1.62 -5.49 14.80
N PRO A 122 2.17 -5.40 16.01
CA PRO A 122 2.88 -4.21 16.50
C PRO A 122 4.05 -3.83 15.58
N GLY A 123 4.09 -2.56 15.19
CA GLY A 123 5.17 -2.02 14.37
C GLY A 123 5.12 -2.40 12.88
N GLN A 124 4.05 -3.08 12.40
CA GLN A 124 3.92 -3.53 11.01
C GLN A 124 2.79 -2.83 10.24
N ILE A 125 2.05 -1.94 10.87
CA ILE A 125 0.93 -1.24 10.24
C ILE A 125 1.32 0.18 9.90
N ILE A 126 1.05 0.57 8.66
CA ILE A 126 1.21 1.93 8.13
C ILE A 126 -0.18 2.44 7.73
N VAL A 127 -0.45 3.72 7.94
CA VAL A 127 -1.65 4.36 7.40
C VAL A 127 -1.29 5.17 6.17
N GLY A 128 -2.02 4.92 5.07
CA GLY A 128 -1.96 5.72 3.84
C GLY A 128 -2.98 6.84 3.89
N VAL A 129 -2.54 8.06 3.65
CA VAL A 129 -3.36 9.27 3.59
C VAL A 129 -3.14 9.92 2.23
N ASP A 130 -4.04 9.68 1.31
CA ASP A 130 -4.06 10.32 0.01
C ASP A 130 -4.94 11.55 0.07
N ALA A 131 -4.51 12.69 -0.46
CA ALA A 131 -5.23 13.93 -0.34
C ALA A 131 -5.21 14.77 -1.62
N ILE A 132 -6.32 15.50 -1.84
CA ILE A 132 -6.47 16.53 -2.87
C ILE A 132 -6.76 17.84 -2.14
N ASN A 133 -5.92 18.85 -2.33
CA ASN A 133 -6.06 20.15 -1.65
C ASN A 133 -6.22 19.99 -0.12
N GLY A 134 -5.48 19.08 0.51
CA GLY A 134 -5.52 18.81 1.94
C GLY A 134 -6.74 18.04 2.43
N LYS A 135 -7.65 17.61 1.55
CA LYS A 135 -8.82 16.77 1.86
C LYS A 135 -8.55 15.31 1.50
N VAL A 136 -8.89 14.41 2.40
CA VAL A 136 -8.61 12.97 2.25
C VAL A 136 -9.44 12.36 1.13
N ALA A 137 -8.77 11.65 0.21
CA ALA A 137 -9.38 10.86 -0.85
C ALA A 137 -9.39 9.37 -0.49
N THR A 138 -10.42 8.66 -0.91
CA THR A 138 -10.63 7.24 -0.66
C THR A 138 -11.03 6.48 -1.93
N ASP A 139 -11.12 5.15 -1.83
CA ASP A 139 -11.61 4.26 -2.90
C ASP A 139 -10.89 4.46 -4.25
N GLY A 140 -9.54 4.46 -4.21
CA GLY A 140 -8.73 4.69 -5.41
C GLY A 140 -8.86 6.11 -5.96
N TRP A 141 -9.06 7.09 -5.06
CA TRP A 141 -9.20 8.53 -5.35
C TRP A 141 -10.53 8.93 -6.02
N THR A 142 -11.50 8.04 -6.02
CA THR A 142 -12.83 8.30 -6.62
C THR A 142 -13.75 9.11 -5.71
N ASP A 143 -13.47 9.12 -4.40
CA ASP A 143 -14.24 9.87 -3.41
C ASP A 143 -13.32 10.80 -2.60
N VAL A 144 -13.72 12.06 -2.46
CA VAL A 144 -12.99 13.07 -1.69
C VAL A 144 -13.83 13.47 -0.48
N SER A 145 -13.36 13.12 0.70
CA SER A 145 -14.05 13.38 1.95
C SER A 145 -13.91 14.84 2.40
N ALA A 146 -14.71 15.25 3.37
CA ALA A 146 -14.55 16.54 4.05
C ALA A 146 -13.39 16.54 5.07
N LEU A 147 -12.81 15.39 5.39
CA LEU A 147 -11.76 15.23 6.40
C LEU A 147 -10.46 15.92 5.97
N ASN A 148 -9.82 16.59 6.93
CA ASN A 148 -8.49 17.14 6.75
C ASN A 148 -7.44 16.04 6.94
N ALA A 149 -6.45 15.98 6.04
CA ALA A 149 -5.40 14.95 6.08
C ALA A 149 -4.55 15.02 7.36
N ILE A 150 -4.29 16.20 7.90
CA ILE A 150 -3.52 16.39 9.13
C ILE A 150 -4.32 15.87 10.33
N GLU A 151 -5.61 16.19 10.41
CA GLU A 151 -6.48 15.72 11.50
C GLU A 151 -6.58 14.20 11.49
N LEU A 152 -6.70 13.59 10.30
CA LEU A 152 -6.72 12.14 10.17
C LEU A 152 -5.39 11.53 10.64
N ALA A 153 -4.24 12.07 10.19
CA ALA A 153 -2.93 11.59 10.61
C ALA A 153 -2.73 11.69 12.13
N GLN A 154 -3.14 12.79 12.75
CA GLN A 154 -3.07 13.00 14.20
C GLN A 154 -3.91 11.97 14.98
N LYS A 155 -5.06 11.54 14.43
CA LYS A 155 -5.91 10.52 15.05
C LYS A 155 -5.17 9.20 15.26
N PHE A 156 -4.27 8.83 14.35
CA PHE A 156 -3.54 7.58 14.40
C PHE A 156 -2.25 7.63 15.23
N ALA A 157 -1.81 8.82 15.68
CA ALA A 157 -0.58 8.97 16.45
C ALA A 157 -0.55 8.11 17.73
N GLY A 158 -1.71 7.88 18.35
CA GLY A 158 -1.84 7.06 19.56
C GLY A 158 -2.15 5.58 19.32
N PHE A 159 -2.27 5.12 18.06
CA PHE A 159 -2.69 3.74 17.75
C PHE A 159 -1.51 2.77 17.61
N GLY A 160 -0.27 3.27 17.58
CA GLY A 160 0.92 2.44 17.41
C GLY A 160 1.24 2.14 15.94
N VAL A 161 0.80 2.98 15.00
CA VAL A 161 1.18 2.88 13.58
C VAL A 161 2.68 3.09 13.41
N ALA A 162 3.30 2.31 12.53
CA ALA A 162 4.74 2.39 12.27
C ALA A 162 5.12 3.67 11.51
N ALA A 163 4.22 4.15 10.64
CA ALA A 163 4.41 5.36 9.83
C ALA A 163 3.08 5.85 9.23
N ILE A 164 3.11 7.06 8.70
CA ILE A 164 2.09 7.60 7.80
C ILE A 164 2.74 7.77 6.42
N ILE A 165 2.07 7.33 5.37
CA ILE A 165 2.40 7.65 3.98
C ILE A 165 1.42 8.71 3.52
N TYR A 166 1.95 9.85 3.09
CA TYR A 166 1.14 10.94 2.55
C TYR A 166 1.34 11.05 1.04
N THR A 167 0.24 11.08 0.29
CA THR A 167 0.23 11.35 -1.15
C THR A 167 -0.53 12.62 -1.42
N ASP A 168 0.13 13.60 -2.03
CA ASP A 168 -0.52 14.81 -2.56
C ASP A 168 -0.88 14.55 -4.02
N ILE A 169 -2.18 14.43 -4.28
CA ILE A 169 -2.72 14.04 -5.59
C ILE A 169 -2.80 15.24 -6.53
#